data_cacc84b2d6a7282f4f12e51bd0ba447d
#
_entry.id   cacc84b2d6a7282f4f12e51bd0ba447d
#
_cell.length_a   1.000
_cell.length_b   1.000
_cell.length_c   1.000
_cell.angle_alpha   90.00
_cell.angle_beta   90.00
_cell.angle_gamma   90.00
#
_symmetry.space_group_name_H-M   'P 1'
#
loop_
_entity.id
_entity.type
_entity.pdbx_description
1 polymer ?
#
loop_
_entity_poly.entity_id
_entity_poly.type
_entity_poly.pdbx_seq_one_letter_code
_entity_poly.pdbx_strand_id
1 'polypeptide(L)'
;TNLVNDVDLALKSPSGTWTNVSNNLDNLRGLTLASPAQGTWELHVVGSSIPTGPQFFAVAMTGDYTLSNLTQDADLDGYEDDDDDCDTTAGTSTVDRTGCPDTDGDGYSNPDGNWTVNQGADAFPSEVTQWADTDFDGYGNNAGGVQPDACVSTAGNSTGDRFGCLDDDGDGYSNPDGSWTTANGADSCTSVAGPSSQDRNGCADQDGDGYSDPDGSWG
;
A
#
# COMPACT_ATOMS: atom_id res chain seq x y z
N THR A 1 -24.41 -22.66 -27.28
CA THR A 1 -24.30 -21.17 -27.20
C THR A 1 -23.76 -20.85 -25.85
N ASN A 2 -22.55 -20.24 -25.78
CA ASN A 2 -22.01 -19.76 -24.53
C ASN A 2 -22.91 -18.65 -23.97
N LEU A 3 -23.16 -18.66 -22.68
CA LEU A 3 -23.83 -17.57 -21.99
C LEU A 3 -23.02 -16.29 -22.18
N VAL A 4 -23.70 -15.18 -22.39
CA VAL A 4 -23.06 -13.88 -22.48
C VAL A 4 -22.60 -13.44 -21.08
N ASN A 5 -23.45 -13.68 -20.08
CA ASN A 5 -23.15 -13.47 -18.66
C ASN A 5 -23.43 -14.78 -17.91
N ASP A 6 -22.57 -15.16 -17.00
CA ASP A 6 -22.68 -16.37 -16.20
C ASP A 6 -22.68 -16.00 -14.70
N VAL A 7 -23.73 -16.41 -14.00
CA VAL A 7 -23.94 -16.16 -12.59
C VAL A 7 -24.02 -17.49 -11.86
N ASP A 8 -23.18 -17.70 -10.89
CA ASP A 8 -23.12 -18.88 -10.04
C ASP A 8 -23.72 -18.64 -8.66
N LEU A 9 -24.04 -19.72 -7.97
CA LEU A 9 -24.57 -19.68 -6.62
C LEU A 9 -23.66 -20.45 -5.68
N ALA A 10 -23.29 -19.84 -4.57
CA ALA A 10 -22.56 -20.49 -3.51
C ALA A 10 -23.30 -20.35 -2.18
N LEU A 11 -23.34 -21.40 -1.39
CA LEU A 11 -23.98 -21.43 -0.09
C LEU A 11 -22.99 -21.93 0.98
N LYS A 12 -22.80 -21.14 2.02
CA LYS A 12 -21.95 -21.49 3.15
C LYS A 12 -22.81 -21.92 4.34
N SER A 13 -22.50 -23.07 4.89
CA SER A 13 -23.20 -23.61 6.06
C SER A 13 -22.77 -22.90 7.36
N PRO A 14 -23.54 -23.01 8.46
CA PRO A 14 -23.13 -22.53 9.78
C PRO A 14 -21.82 -23.13 10.29
N SER A 15 -21.39 -24.27 9.74
CA SER A 15 -20.09 -24.88 10.04
C SER A 15 -18.93 -24.36 9.17
N GLY A 16 -19.21 -23.41 8.25
CA GLY A 16 -18.21 -22.84 7.34
C GLY A 16 -17.99 -23.65 6.04
N THR A 17 -18.79 -24.69 5.77
CA THR A 17 -18.63 -25.51 4.56
C THR A 17 -19.33 -24.86 3.38
N TRP A 18 -18.62 -24.65 2.28
CA TRP A 18 -19.15 -24.12 1.03
C TRP A 18 -19.74 -25.22 0.14
N THR A 19 -20.89 -24.91 -0.48
CA THR A 19 -21.51 -25.71 -1.54
C THR A 19 -21.77 -24.81 -2.74
N ASN A 20 -21.07 -25.05 -3.83
CA ASN A 20 -21.17 -24.25 -5.06
C ASN A 20 -22.03 -24.96 -6.10
N VAL A 21 -22.83 -24.18 -6.82
CA VAL A 21 -23.61 -24.64 -7.96
C VAL A 21 -23.27 -23.78 -9.17
N SER A 22 -22.51 -24.34 -10.09
CA SER A 22 -22.08 -23.70 -11.33
C SER A 22 -22.38 -24.56 -12.53
N ASN A 23 -22.72 -23.94 -13.65
CA ASN A 23 -22.73 -24.57 -14.98
C ASN A 23 -22.60 -23.46 -16.04
N ASN A 24 -22.16 -23.77 -17.23
CA ASN A 24 -21.96 -22.83 -18.33
C ASN A 24 -23.10 -22.87 -19.37
N LEU A 25 -24.26 -23.40 -19.02
CA LEU A 25 -25.35 -23.64 -19.97
C LEU A 25 -26.50 -22.64 -19.84
N ASP A 26 -26.79 -22.20 -18.61
CA ASP A 26 -27.85 -21.23 -18.31
C ASP A 26 -27.57 -20.51 -16.97
N ASN A 27 -28.35 -19.48 -16.68
CA ASN A 27 -28.29 -18.72 -15.44
C ASN A 27 -29.29 -19.18 -14.38
N LEU A 28 -29.92 -20.36 -14.57
CA LEU A 28 -30.79 -20.94 -13.57
C LEU A 28 -29.98 -21.86 -12.64
N ARG A 29 -29.91 -21.48 -11.38
CA ARG A 29 -29.25 -22.26 -10.34
C ARG A 29 -30.26 -22.66 -9.29
N GLY A 30 -30.14 -23.88 -8.81
CA GLY A 30 -30.98 -24.37 -7.73
C GLY A 30 -30.20 -25.30 -6.80
N LEU A 31 -30.38 -25.11 -5.52
CA LEU A 31 -29.81 -25.94 -4.46
C LEU A 31 -30.93 -26.37 -3.51
N THR A 32 -31.04 -27.66 -3.24
CA THR A 32 -31.97 -28.20 -2.25
C THR A 32 -31.19 -28.81 -1.09
N LEU A 33 -31.51 -28.39 0.11
CA LEU A 33 -30.97 -28.95 1.35
C LEU A 33 -32.08 -29.81 1.99
N ALA A 34 -31.85 -31.12 2.11
CA ALA A 34 -32.86 -32.04 2.64
C ALA A 34 -33.04 -31.90 4.17
N SER A 35 -32.04 -31.47 4.91
CA SER A 35 -32.07 -31.27 6.37
C SER A 35 -31.00 -30.26 6.76
N PRO A 36 -31.23 -28.97 6.49
CA PRO A 36 -30.24 -27.96 6.79
C PRO A 36 -29.99 -27.88 8.30
N ALA A 37 -28.73 -27.70 8.68
CA ALA A 37 -28.38 -27.42 10.06
C ALA A 37 -28.99 -26.09 10.51
N GLN A 38 -29.38 -26.00 11.78
CA GLN A 38 -29.81 -24.72 12.36
C GLN A 38 -28.60 -23.76 12.46
N GLY A 39 -28.84 -22.49 12.18
CA GLY A 39 -27.84 -21.43 12.27
C GLY A 39 -27.87 -20.51 11.05
N THR A 40 -26.94 -19.59 11.00
CA THR A 40 -26.79 -18.64 9.87
C THR A 40 -26.17 -19.35 8.68
N TRP A 41 -26.79 -19.18 7.54
CA TRP A 41 -26.29 -19.59 6.23
C TRP A 41 -26.01 -18.36 5.40
N GLU A 42 -24.90 -18.36 4.69
CA GLU A 42 -24.54 -17.27 3.78
C GLU A 42 -24.80 -17.71 2.34
N LEU A 43 -25.56 -16.93 1.60
CA LEU A 43 -25.85 -17.16 0.19
C LEU A 43 -25.10 -16.12 -0.65
N HIS A 44 -24.19 -16.58 -1.49
CA HIS A 44 -23.44 -15.76 -2.42
C HIS A 44 -23.93 -15.99 -3.84
N VAL A 45 -24.16 -14.91 -4.57
CA VAL A 45 -24.46 -14.93 -6.00
C VAL A 45 -23.25 -14.31 -6.70
N VAL A 46 -22.53 -15.14 -7.44
CA VAL A 46 -21.23 -14.79 -7.99
C VAL A 46 -21.33 -14.64 -9.51
N GLY A 47 -20.90 -13.51 -10.03
CA GLY A 47 -20.75 -13.31 -11.47
C GLY A 47 -19.48 -13.96 -11.99
N SER A 48 -19.55 -15.19 -12.47
CA SER A 48 -18.40 -15.94 -12.99
C SER A 48 -17.88 -15.40 -14.31
N SER A 49 -18.74 -14.76 -15.10
CA SER A 49 -18.39 -14.08 -16.34
C SER A 49 -19.49 -13.06 -16.68
N ILE A 50 -19.21 -11.78 -16.47
CA ILE A 50 -20.14 -10.68 -16.74
C ILE A 50 -19.51 -9.69 -17.74
N PRO A 51 -19.25 -10.09 -18.98
CA PRO A 51 -18.61 -9.24 -19.99
C PRO A 51 -19.47 -8.04 -20.43
N THR A 52 -20.77 -8.08 -20.17
CA THR A 52 -21.71 -6.99 -20.43
C THR A 52 -22.61 -6.82 -19.20
N GLY A 53 -22.22 -5.97 -18.27
CA GLY A 53 -22.97 -5.70 -17.06
C GLY A 53 -23.84 -4.46 -17.14
N PRO A 54 -24.62 -4.16 -16.08
CA PRO A 54 -24.87 -4.98 -14.91
C PRO A 54 -25.78 -6.18 -15.20
N GLN A 55 -25.62 -7.27 -14.44
CA GLN A 55 -26.48 -8.46 -14.53
C GLN A 55 -27.47 -8.46 -13.38
N PHE A 56 -28.75 -8.36 -13.69
CA PHE A 56 -29.81 -8.55 -12.68
C PHE A 56 -30.02 -10.04 -12.42
N PHE A 57 -30.27 -10.37 -11.16
CA PHE A 57 -30.65 -11.74 -10.76
C PHE A 57 -31.84 -11.69 -9.81
N ALA A 58 -32.50 -12.82 -9.64
CA ALA A 58 -33.57 -13.00 -8.65
C ALA A 58 -33.33 -14.30 -7.87
N VAL A 59 -33.45 -14.22 -6.56
CA VAL A 59 -33.38 -15.40 -5.67
C VAL A 59 -34.77 -15.72 -5.18
N ALA A 60 -35.18 -17.00 -5.35
CA ALA A 60 -36.40 -17.54 -4.76
C ALA A 60 -36.02 -18.62 -3.75
N MET A 61 -36.47 -18.47 -2.51
CA MET A 61 -36.23 -19.43 -1.43
C MET A 61 -37.56 -19.98 -0.91
N THR A 62 -37.56 -21.22 -0.49
CA THR A 62 -38.72 -21.88 0.11
C THR A 62 -38.31 -22.57 1.39
N GLY A 63 -39.11 -22.43 2.45
CA GLY A 63 -38.82 -23.00 3.77
C GLY A 63 -39.02 -21.97 4.89
N ASP A 64 -38.70 -22.39 6.12
CA ASP A 64 -38.69 -21.50 7.28
C ASP A 64 -37.31 -20.84 7.39
N TYR A 65 -37.24 -19.57 7.00
CA TYR A 65 -36.00 -18.75 7.09
C TYR A 65 -36.33 -17.31 7.40
N THR A 66 -35.37 -16.62 7.96
CA THR A 66 -35.37 -15.15 8.10
C THR A 66 -34.19 -14.59 7.33
N LEU A 67 -34.43 -13.70 6.38
CA LEU A 67 -33.36 -12.97 5.72
C LEU A 67 -32.81 -11.91 6.70
N SER A 68 -31.53 -11.98 6.97
CA SER A 68 -30.82 -10.96 7.70
C SER A 68 -29.63 -10.53 6.85
N ASN A 69 -29.51 -9.29 6.52
CA ASN A 69 -28.50 -8.70 5.67
C ASN A 69 -28.45 -9.24 4.23
N LEU A 70 -28.75 -8.38 3.31
CA LEU A 70 -28.27 -8.48 1.93
C LEU A 70 -27.05 -7.56 1.88
N THR A 71 -25.88 -8.14 1.93
CA THR A 71 -24.62 -7.41 1.76
C THR A 71 -24.23 -7.50 0.29
N GLN A 72 -23.83 -6.39 -0.26
CA GLN A 72 -23.31 -6.28 -1.62
C GLN A 72 -21.80 -6.14 -1.53
N ASP A 73 -21.08 -6.81 -2.42
CA ASP A 73 -19.65 -6.71 -2.64
C ASP A 73 -19.50 -6.62 -4.16
N ALA A 74 -19.36 -5.39 -4.65
CA ALA A 74 -19.52 -5.09 -6.06
C ALA A 74 -18.29 -5.44 -6.90
N ASP A 75 -17.11 -5.45 -6.31
CA ASP A 75 -15.85 -5.76 -6.98
C ASP A 75 -15.26 -7.11 -6.58
N LEU A 76 -15.87 -7.77 -5.59
CA LEU A 76 -15.56 -9.14 -5.15
C LEU A 76 -14.17 -9.29 -4.51
N ASP A 77 -13.74 -8.31 -3.78
CA ASP A 77 -12.47 -8.35 -3.06
C ASP A 77 -12.57 -8.94 -1.63
N GLY A 78 -13.81 -9.11 -1.16
CA GLY A 78 -14.12 -9.70 0.14
C GLY A 78 -14.53 -8.71 1.21
N TYR A 79 -14.54 -7.42 0.90
CA TYR A 79 -15.16 -6.37 1.70
C TYR A 79 -16.57 -6.09 1.15
N GLU A 80 -17.52 -5.85 2.03
CA GLU A 80 -18.90 -5.49 1.64
C GLU A 80 -18.93 -4.01 1.30
N ASP A 81 -19.74 -3.59 0.31
CA ASP A 81 -19.82 -2.17 -0.13
C ASP A 81 -20.03 -1.19 1.05
N ASP A 82 -20.72 -1.61 2.12
CA ASP A 82 -20.96 -0.79 3.31
C ASP A 82 -19.69 -0.62 4.19
N ASP A 83 -18.72 -1.50 4.04
CA ASP A 83 -17.46 -1.54 4.79
C ASP A 83 -16.23 -1.31 3.88
N ASP A 84 -16.45 -1.08 2.59
CA ASP A 84 -15.44 -0.85 1.56
C ASP A 84 -15.38 0.65 1.18
N ASP A 85 -14.20 1.21 1.21
CA ASP A 85 -13.96 2.60 0.78
C ASP A 85 -13.78 2.72 -0.74
N CYS A 86 -13.70 1.56 -1.45
CA CYS A 86 -13.47 1.47 -2.89
C CYS A 86 -14.41 0.50 -3.61
N ASP A 87 -15.70 0.51 -3.27
CA ASP A 87 -16.81 -0.39 -3.68
C ASP A 87 -16.74 -1.02 -5.08
N THR A 88 -16.01 -0.47 -6.01
CA THR A 88 -15.95 -0.89 -7.42
C THR A 88 -14.54 -1.16 -7.93
N THR A 89 -13.57 -1.16 -7.03
CA THR A 89 -12.15 -1.31 -7.39
C THR A 89 -11.45 -2.17 -6.35
N ALA A 90 -11.44 -3.46 -6.57
CA ALA A 90 -10.91 -4.47 -5.68
C ALA A 90 -9.52 -4.12 -5.13
N GLY A 91 -9.34 -4.25 -3.82
CA GLY A 91 -8.11 -3.94 -3.14
C GLY A 91 -7.88 -4.75 -1.86
N THR A 92 -6.82 -4.43 -1.16
CA THR A 92 -6.37 -5.17 0.03
C THR A 92 -5.97 -4.28 1.19
N SER A 93 -6.07 -2.96 1.04
CA SER A 93 -5.71 -2.01 2.10
C SER A 93 -6.63 -2.15 3.33
N THR A 94 -6.08 -1.86 4.51
CA THR A 94 -6.78 -2.06 5.79
C THR A 94 -6.45 -1.02 6.84
N VAL A 95 -5.53 -0.10 6.56
CA VAL A 95 -5.00 0.84 7.55
C VAL A 95 -5.60 2.23 7.40
N ASP A 96 -5.53 2.80 6.23
CA ASP A 96 -6.05 4.15 5.93
C ASP A 96 -7.46 4.11 5.32
N ARG A 97 -7.67 3.24 4.37
CA ARG A 97 -8.96 2.89 3.75
C ARG A 97 -9.08 1.36 3.70
N THR A 98 -10.29 0.86 3.75
CA THR A 98 -10.55 -0.59 3.62
C THR A 98 -10.88 -0.90 2.17
N GLY A 99 -10.43 -2.06 1.65
CA GLY A 99 -10.81 -2.58 0.33
C GLY A 99 -10.22 -1.81 -0.86
N CYS A 100 -9.33 -0.86 -0.66
CA CYS A 100 -8.75 -0.10 -1.76
C CYS A 100 -7.45 -0.73 -2.29
N PRO A 101 -7.05 -0.44 -3.54
CA PRO A 101 -5.79 -0.92 -4.09
C PRO A 101 -4.59 -0.62 -3.21
N ASP A 102 -3.81 -1.64 -2.92
CA ASP A 102 -2.58 -1.62 -2.16
C ASP A 102 -1.57 -2.48 -2.91
N THR A 103 -0.57 -1.86 -3.52
CA THR A 103 0.29 -2.55 -4.50
C THR A 103 1.40 -3.37 -3.83
N ASP A 104 1.94 -2.90 -2.74
CA ASP A 104 3.06 -3.56 -2.06
C ASP A 104 2.65 -4.37 -0.82
N GLY A 105 1.40 -4.19 -0.36
CA GLY A 105 0.81 -4.99 0.71
C GLY A 105 1.19 -4.52 2.11
N ASP A 106 1.49 -3.24 2.30
CA ASP A 106 1.80 -2.69 3.62
C ASP A 106 0.55 -2.29 4.43
N GLY A 107 -0.61 -2.33 3.77
CA GLY A 107 -1.92 -2.02 4.33
C GLY A 107 -2.40 -0.61 4.06
N TYR A 108 -1.57 0.27 3.53
CA TYR A 108 -1.98 1.61 3.09
C TYR A 108 -2.42 1.58 1.64
N SER A 109 -3.47 2.34 1.32
CA SER A 109 -4.00 2.38 -0.04
C SER A 109 -3.17 3.27 -0.95
N ASN A 110 -3.00 2.84 -2.20
CA ASN A 110 -2.38 3.66 -3.23
C ASN A 110 -3.07 5.02 -3.35
N PRO A 111 -2.36 6.09 -3.70
CA PRO A 111 -2.99 7.37 -4.01
C PRO A 111 -3.86 7.28 -5.26
N ASP A 112 -4.98 7.98 -5.25
CA ASP A 112 -5.89 8.12 -6.39
C ASP A 112 -6.35 9.59 -6.58
N GLY A 113 -7.29 9.83 -7.49
CA GLY A 113 -7.78 11.19 -7.77
C GLY A 113 -8.53 11.86 -6.60
N ASN A 114 -8.98 11.09 -5.61
CA ASN A 114 -9.76 11.55 -4.46
C ASN A 114 -9.02 11.37 -3.13
N TRP A 115 -8.07 10.47 -3.09
CA TRP A 115 -7.25 10.15 -1.91
C TRP A 115 -5.78 10.31 -2.25
N THR A 116 -5.16 11.31 -1.69
CA THR A 116 -3.79 11.73 -2.00
C THR A 116 -2.86 11.51 -0.83
N VAL A 117 -1.55 11.52 -1.05
CA VAL A 117 -0.53 11.44 0.00
C VAL A 117 -0.75 12.48 1.10
N ASN A 118 -1.17 13.70 0.75
CA ASN A 118 -1.52 14.74 1.74
C ASN A 118 -2.74 14.39 2.62
N GLN A 119 -3.56 13.45 2.20
CA GLN A 119 -4.74 12.99 2.94
C GLN A 119 -4.47 11.69 3.71
N GLY A 120 -3.34 11.04 3.46
CA GLY A 120 -2.91 9.83 4.14
C GLY A 120 -2.74 8.60 3.25
N ALA A 121 -2.88 8.76 1.92
CA ALA A 121 -2.54 7.69 0.98
C ALA A 121 -1.05 7.35 1.06
N ASP A 122 -0.72 6.13 0.67
CA ASP A 122 0.65 5.64 0.61
C ASP A 122 1.53 6.54 -0.27
N ALA A 123 2.62 7.03 0.29
CA ALA A 123 3.61 7.85 -0.41
C ALA A 123 4.58 7.00 -1.25
N PHE A 124 4.66 5.69 -0.97
CA PHE A 124 5.62 4.77 -1.57
C PHE A 124 4.96 3.47 -2.05
N PRO A 125 4.00 3.48 -2.99
CA PRO A 125 3.17 2.33 -3.37
C PRO A 125 3.89 1.11 -3.95
N SER A 126 5.20 1.02 -3.83
CA SER A 126 6.03 -0.10 -4.25
C SER A 126 7.09 -0.48 -3.23
N GLU A 127 7.02 0.08 -2.01
CA GLU A 127 8.02 -0.14 -0.97
C GLU A 127 7.33 -0.45 0.38
N VAL A 128 7.05 -1.71 0.60
CA VAL A 128 6.31 -2.28 1.75
C VAL A 128 6.76 -1.82 3.15
N THR A 129 7.89 -1.18 3.27
CA THR A 129 8.43 -0.70 4.55
C THR A 129 8.29 0.81 4.76
N GLN A 130 7.75 1.53 3.79
CA GLN A 130 7.55 2.98 3.84
C GLN A 130 6.17 3.33 3.27
N TRP A 131 5.42 4.19 3.95
CA TRP A 131 4.06 4.62 3.54
C TRP A 131 3.82 6.11 3.70
N ALA A 132 4.69 6.84 4.39
CA ALA A 132 4.52 8.26 4.66
C ALA A 132 5.80 9.03 4.38
N ASP A 133 5.65 10.23 3.84
CA ASP A 133 6.71 11.20 3.57
C ASP A 133 6.19 12.58 3.98
N THR A 134 6.66 13.10 5.12
CA THR A 134 6.08 14.30 5.74
C THR A 134 6.51 15.58 5.06
N ASP A 135 7.73 15.66 4.57
CA ASP A 135 8.30 16.86 3.96
C ASP A 135 8.46 16.78 2.43
N PHE A 136 8.06 15.62 1.86
CA PHE A 136 8.00 15.37 0.42
C PHE A 136 9.36 15.40 -0.28
N ASP A 137 10.39 14.89 0.36
CA ASP A 137 11.73 14.80 -0.21
C ASP A 137 12.03 13.44 -0.89
N GLY A 138 11.13 12.48 -0.75
CA GLY A 138 11.23 11.15 -1.35
C GLY A 138 11.85 10.10 -0.44
N TYR A 139 12.10 10.42 0.83
CA TYR A 139 12.51 9.47 1.85
C TYR A 139 11.38 9.23 2.86
N GLY A 140 11.22 7.97 3.28
CA GLY A 140 10.07 7.59 4.10
C GLY A 140 10.31 7.74 5.59
N ASN A 141 9.24 8.10 6.30
CA ASN A 141 9.26 8.40 7.74
C ASN A 141 9.54 7.20 8.65
N ASN A 142 9.34 5.96 8.15
CA ASN A 142 9.54 4.78 8.99
C ASN A 142 11.03 4.50 9.20
N ALA A 143 11.52 4.80 10.40
CA ALA A 143 12.93 4.59 10.76
C ALA A 143 13.41 3.13 10.67
N GLY A 144 12.50 2.15 10.58
CA GLY A 144 12.80 0.73 10.37
C GLY A 144 12.73 0.29 8.90
N GLY A 145 12.32 1.17 8.01
CA GLY A 145 12.16 0.90 6.59
C GLY A 145 13.44 1.05 5.77
N VAL A 146 13.30 0.86 4.48
CA VAL A 146 14.40 1.08 3.52
C VAL A 146 14.70 2.56 3.41
N GLN A 147 15.97 2.94 3.49
CA GLN A 147 16.45 4.32 3.38
C GLN A 147 15.60 5.32 4.19
N PRO A 148 15.50 5.10 5.51
CA PRO A 148 14.62 5.92 6.34
C PRO A 148 15.07 7.37 6.36
N ASP A 149 14.10 8.29 6.29
CA ASP A 149 14.38 9.70 6.46
C ASP A 149 14.87 10.00 7.88
N ALA A 150 16.04 10.60 7.97
CA ALA A 150 16.62 11.03 9.24
C ALA A 150 16.21 12.46 9.63
N CYS A 151 15.58 13.20 8.70
CA CYS A 151 15.16 14.59 8.86
C CYS A 151 13.67 14.81 8.56
N VAL A 152 12.80 13.92 8.96
CA VAL A 152 11.36 13.73 8.67
C VAL A 152 10.51 14.99 8.49
N SER A 153 10.95 16.16 8.88
CA SER A 153 10.21 17.42 8.79
C SER A 153 10.96 18.52 8.05
N THR A 154 12.08 18.19 7.43
CA THR A 154 12.95 19.18 6.75
C THR A 154 13.53 18.53 5.51
N ALA A 155 12.86 18.72 4.39
CA ALA A 155 13.22 18.12 3.12
C ALA A 155 14.71 18.34 2.77
N GLY A 156 15.36 17.25 2.36
CA GLY A 156 16.77 17.25 1.99
C GLY A 156 17.09 16.23 0.90
N ASN A 157 18.36 16.08 0.60
CA ASN A 157 18.81 15.29 -0.53
C ASN A 157 20.05 14.45 -0.24
N SER A 158 20.50 14.39 1.02
CA SER A 158 21.66 13.58 1.37
C SER A 158 21.38 12.07 1.22
N THR A 159 22.40 11.34 0.80
CA THR A 159 22.31 9.91 0.43
C THR A 159 23.39 9.05 1.07
N GLY A 160 24.37 9.65 1.73
CA GLY A 160 25.55 8.96 2.22
C GLY A 160 25.53 8.64 3.71
N ASP A 161 25.16 9.58 4.53
CA ASP A 161 25.19 9.45 6.00
C ASP A 161 23.80 9.40 6.62
N ARG A 162 22.96 10.36 6.32
CA ARG A 162 21.57 10.48 6.78
C ARG A 162 20.67 10.79 5.60
N PHE A 163 19.88 9.82 5.18
CA PHE A 163 18.94 10.02 4.07
C PHE A 163 17.95 11.15 4.38
N GLY A 164 17.60 11.95 3.38
CA GLY A 164 16.58 12.98 3.50
C GLY A 164 17.01 14.24 4.28
N CYS A 165 18.26 14.36 4.73
CA CYS A 165 18.72 15.59 5.37
C CYS A 165 19.32 16.58 4.37
N LEU A 166 19.40 17.85 4.77
CA LEU A 166 20.00 18.88 3.92
C LEU A 166 21.45 18.53 3.55
N ASP A 167 21.75 18.67 2.27
CA ASP A 167 23.07 18.53 1.66
C ASP A 167 23.18 19.62 0.59
N ASP A 168 23.90 20.71 0.92
CA ASP A 168 23.90 21.93 0.10
C ASP A 168 24.74 21.80 -1.16
N ASP A 169 25.78 20.96 -1.16
CA ASP A 169 26.67 20.79 -2.32
C ASP A 169 26.44 19.48 -3.09
N GLY A 170 25.64 18.57 -2.54
CA GLY A 170 25.18 17.37 -3.23
C GLY A 170 26.18 16.24 -3.29
N ASP A 171 27.11 16.14 -2.34
CA ASP A 171 28.10 15.07 -2.29
C ASP A 171 27.64 13.82 -1.54
N GLY A 172 26.46 13.87 -0.93
CA GLY A 172 25.80 12.78 -0.21
C GLY A 172 25.97 12.85 1.29
N TYR A 173 26.86 13.68 1.83
CA TYR A 173 26.95 13.92 3.26
C TYR A 173 26.00 15.05 3.69
N SER A 174 25.30 14.84 4.79
CA SER A 174 24.37 15.84 5.28
C SER A 174 25.07 16.99 6.00
N ASN A 175 24.55 18.22 5.82
CA ASN A 175 24.99 19.38 6.56
C ASN A 175 24.94 19.15 8.07
N PRO A 176 25.87 19.71 8.86
CA PRO A 176 25.78 19.64 10.32
C PRO A 176 24.54 20.38 10.83
N ASP A 177 23.92 19.82 11.87
CA ASP A 177 22.82 20.44 12.61
C ASP A 177 23.06 20.40 14.12
N GLY A 178 22.07 20.77 14.94
CA GLY A 178 22.22 20.79 16.39
C GLY A 178 22.43 19.44 17.05
N SER A 179 22.10 18.35 16.36
CA SER A 179 22.19 16.96 16.83
C SER A 179 23.24 16.13 16.09
N TRP A 180 23.55 16.51 14.86
CA TRP A 180 24.50 15.84 13.98
C TRP A 180 25.60 16.82 13.58
N THR A 181 26.82 16.55 14.02
CA THR A 181 27.97 17.45 13.85
C THR A 181 29.05 16.78 13.02
N THR A 182 30.03 17.55 12.57
CA THR A 182 31.21 17.01 11.87
C THR A 182 31.94 15.94 12.69
N ALA A 183 31.90 16.02 14.01
CA ALA A 183 32.46 15.00 14.91
C ALA A 183 31.63 13.69 14.91
N ASN A 184 30.38 13.71 14.46
CA ASN A 184 29.51 12.55 14.32
C ASN A 184 29.47 12.02 12.88
N GLY A 185 30.07 12.71 11.92
CA GLY A 185 30.13 12.32 10.54
C GLY A 185 29.42 13.24 9.55
N ALA A 186 28.88 14.38 10.01
CA ALA A 186 28.32 15.39 9.12
C ALA A 186 29.36 15.95 8.17
N ASP A 187 28.86 16.51 7.06
CA ASP A 187 29.71 17.22 6.10
C ASP A 187 30.53 18.32 6.76
N SER A 188 31.82 18.33 6.47
CA SER A 188 32.77 19.32 6.98
C SER A 188 33.01 20.47 6.00
N CYS A 189 32.53 20.31 4.74
CA CYS A 189 32.77 21.24 3.63
C CYS A 189 31.48 21.59 2.89
N THR A 190 30.42 21.88 3.58
CA THR A 190 29.01 22.05 3.14
C THR A 190 28.73 22.90 1.89
N SER A 191 29.74 23.41 1.22
CA SER A 191 29.62 24.22 0.01
C SER A 191 30.61 23.83 -1.07
N VAL A 192 31.36 22.74 -0.87
CA VAL A 192 32.38 22.24 -1.81
C VAL A 192 32.38 20.74 -1.78
N ALA A 193 31.56 20.14 -2.64
CA ALA A 193 31.39 18.69 -2.75
C ALA A 193 32.72 17.95 -2.86
N GLY A 194 32.85 16.87 -2.08
CA GLY A 194 34.04 16.02 -2.16
C GLY A 194 33.85 14.64 -1.57
N PRO A 195 34.68 13.66 -1.99
CA PRO A 195 34.53 12.27 -1.61
C PRO A 195 35.30 11.86 -0.34
N SER A 196 35.93 12.80 0.39
CA SER A 196 36.71 12.45 1.58
C SER A 196 35.84 11.84 2.67
N SER A 197 36.36 10.85 3.40
CA SER A 197 35.60 10.04 4.36
C SER A 197 36.43 9.55 5.54
N GLN A 198 37.71 9.87 5.62
CA GLN A 198 38.60 9.37 6.66
C GLN A 198 38.92 10.41 7.75
N ASP A 199 38.92 11.68 7.40
CA ASP A 199 39.25 12.79 8.33
C ASP A 199 38.13 13.85 8.37
N ARG A 200 37.72 14.37 7.24
CA ARG A 200 36.69 15.38 7.08
C ARG A 200 35.73 14.93 5.99
N ASN A 201 34.56 14.40 6.37
CA ASN A 201 33.59 13.95 5.41
C ASN A 201 33.17 15.09 4.48
N GLY A 202 32.93 14.76 3.21
CA GLY A 202 32.40 15.70 2.23
C GLY A 202 33.39 16.71 1.68
N CYS A 203 34.66 16.67 2.05
CA CYS A 203 35.66 17.63 1.55
C CYS A 203 36.39 17.10 0.29
N ALA A 204 37.02 18.02 -0.46
CA ALA A 204 37.81 17.68 -1.63
C ALA A 204 38.90 16.64 -1.29
N ASP A 205 39.05 15.67 -2.13
CA ASP A 205 40.05 14.60 -2.09
C ASP A 205 40.46 14.31 -3.55
N GLN A 206 41.53 14.94 -3.99
CA GLN A 206 41.94 14.93 -5.39
C GLN A 206 42.62 13.61 -5.82
N ASP A 207 43.33 12.98 -4.90
CA ASP A 207 44.05 11.73 -5.19
C ASP A 207 43.26 10.46 -4.86
N GLY A 208 42.10 10.61 -4.17
CA GLY A 208 41.15 9.53 -3.90
C GLY A 208 41.60 8.56 -2.80
N ASP A 209 42.44 9.02 -1.87
CA ASP A 209 42.91 8.21 -0.74
C ASP A 209 41.97 8.22 0.46
N GLY A 210 40.88 9.02 0.40
CA GLY A 210 39.85 9.18 1.41
C GLY A 210 40.13 10.30 2.41
N TYR A 211 41.32 10.89 2.39
CA TYR A 211 41.66 12.07 3.22
C TYR A 211 41.39 13.35 2.45
N SER A 212 40.98 14.36 3.17
CA SER A 212 40.69 15.64 2.54
C SER A 212 41.97 16.40 2.14
N ASP A 213 41.92 17.04 0.97
CA ASP A 213 42.98 17.95 0.54
C ASP A 213 43.19 19.10 1.53
N PRO A 214 44.44 19.60 1.68
CA PRO A 214 44.69 20.81 2.45
C PRO A 214 43.92 22.02 1.89
N ASP A 215 43.28 22.74 2.75
CA ASP A 215 42.63 24.01 2.44
C ASP A 215 43.13 25.15 3.39
N GLY A 216 42.61 26.34 3.27
CA GLY A 216 43.02 27.45 4.10
C GLY A 216 42.69 27.33 5.60
N SER A 217 41.89 26.32 5.98
CA SER A 217 41.44 26.05 7.34
C SER A 217 42.01 24.75 7.91
N TRP A 218 42.52 23.89 7.05
CA TRP A 218 43.02 22.57 7.39
C TRP A 218 44.31 22.25 6.61
N GLY A 219 45.33 21.82 7.31
CA GLY A 219 46.64 21.52 6.72
C GLY A 219 47.35 20.31 7.32
#